data_08b4d0a0808b56f1f3ffb2f1ea4f5e43
#
_entry.id   08b4d0a0808b56f1f3ffb2f1ea4f5e43
#
_cell.length_a   1.000
_cell.length_b   1.000
_cell.length_c   1.000
_cell.angle_alpha   90.00
_cell.angle_beta   90.00
_cell.angle_gamma   90.00
#
_symmetry.space_group_name_H-M   'P 1'
#
loop_
_entity.id
_entity.type
_entity.pdbx_description
1 polymer ?
#
loop_
_entity_poly.entity_id
_entity_poly.type
_entity_poly.pdbx_seq_one_letter_code
_entity_poly.pdbx_strand_id
1 'polypeptide(L)'
;MTEKILARAAERSQVNPGENVWVNVDNLMTHDVCGPGTIGIFKKEFGSQAKVWDREKIVIIPDHYIFTSDERANRNVDIIRDFAFEQNIKYFYDITDRSDFRANPDDKGASDRFD
;
A
#
# COMPACT_ATOMS: atom_id res chain seq x y z
N MET A 1 -12.14 17.03 16.82
CA MET A 1 -11.90 15.57 16.72
C MET A 1 -10.52 15.26 16.14
N THR A 2 -10.11 15.92 15.09
CA THR A 2 -8.79 15.73 14.44
C THR A 2 -7.62 15.89 15.43
N GLU A 3 -7.65 16.94 16.25
CA GLU A 3 -6.61 17.20 17.26
C GLU A 3 -6.49 16.06 18.27
N LYS A 4 -7.60 15.43 18.64
CA LYS A 4 -7.59 14.28 19.58
C LYS A 4 -6.95 13.04 18.95
N ILE A 5 -7.26 12.78 17.68
CA ILE A 5 -6.70 11.64 16.91
C ILE A 5 -5.19 11.83 16.72
N LEU A 6 -4.78 13.03 16.29
CA LEU A 6 -3.37 13.34 16.09
C LEU A 6 -2.57 13.36 17.40
N ALA A 7 -3.15 13.89 18.48
CA ALA A 7 -2.51 13.86 19.80
C ALA A 7 -2.26 12.41 20.27
N ARG A 8 -3.24 11.53 20.10
CA ARG A 8 -3.10 10.11 20.41
C ARG A 8 -2.01 9.45 19.57
N ALA A 9 -2.01 9.69 18.25
CA ALA A 9 -1.02 9.13 17.34
C ALA A 9 0.39 9.69 17.56
N ALA A 10 0.50 10.91 18.08
CA ALA A 10 1.76 11.56 18.47
C ALA A 10 2.22 11.24 19.89
N GLU A 11 1.43 10.46 20.63
CA GLU A 11 1.67 10.17 22.08
C GLU A 11 1.81 11.46 22.93
N ARG A 12 0.98 12.46 22.60
CA ARG A 12 0.94 13.76 23.28
C ARG A 12 -0.42 14.00 23.93
N SER A 13 -0.43 14.82 24.94
CA SER A 13 -1.68 15.23 25.62
C SER A 13 -2.55 16.15 24.75
N GLN A 14 -1.91 16.96 23.89
CA GLN A 14 -2.57 17.94 23.05
C GLN A 14 -1.74 18.26 21.81
N VAL A 15 -2.41 18.56 20.70
CA VAL A 15 -1.85 19.18 19.51
C VAL A 15 -2.73 20.36 19.08
N ASN A 16 -2.12 21.38 18.48
CA ASN A 16 -2.81 22.60 18.06
C ASN A 16 -2.78 22.76 16.54
N PRO A 17 -3.79 23.42 15.94
CA PRO A 17 -3.78 23.78 14.53
C PRO A 17 -2.52 24.54 14.13
N GLY A 18 -1.93 24.19 12.97
CA GLY A 18 -0.70 24.79 12.47
C GLY A 18 0.60 24.21 13.03
N GLU A 19 0.51 23.32 13.99
CA GLU A 19 1.66 22.63 14.58
C GLU A 19 2.11 21.44 13.69
N ASN A 20 3.44 21.29 13.52
CA ASN A 20 4.02 20.10 12.90
C ASN A 20 4.26 19.03 13.96
N VAL A 21 3.72 17.85 13.76
CA VAL A 21 3.83 16.74 14.72
C VAL A 21 4.26 15.45 14.03
N TRP A 22 5.04 14.64 14.74
CA TRP A 22 5.32 13.26 14.36
C TRP A 22 4.25 12.35 14.92
N VAL A 23 3.74 11.48 14.07
CA VAL A 23 2.66 10.55 14.43
C VAL A 23 3.02 9.12 14.06
N ASN A 24 2.58 8.18 14.87
CA ASN A 24 2.60 6.77 14.51
C ASN A 24 1.46 6.45 13.54
N VAL A 25 1.77 5.73 12.48
CA VAL A 25 0.81 5.35 11.45
C VAL A 25 0.29 3.95 11.74
N ASP A 26 -1.03 3.79 11.82
CA ASP A 26 -1.67 2.49 12.03
C ASP A 26 -1.71 1.67 10.75
N ASN A 27 -2.11 2.28 9.64
CA ASN A 27 -2.16 1.66 8.33
C ASN A 27 -1.70 2.63 7.26
N LEU A 28 -0.99 2.09 6.27
CA LEU A 28 -0.58 2.84 5.08
C LEU A 28 -1.32 2.26 3.87
N MET A 29 -2.03 3.12 3.15
CA MET A 29 -2.77 2.72 1.95
C MET A 29 -2.18 3.40 0.72
N THR A 30 -2.08 2.66 -0.37
CA THR A 30 -1.70 3.21 -1.67
C THR A 30 -2.48 2.55 -2.80
N HIS A 31 -2.44 3.17 -3.97
CA HIS A 31 -3.13 2.70 -5.17
C HIS A 31 -2.22 2.84 -6.40
N ASP A 32 -2.74 2.49 -7.57
CA ASP A 32 -1.99 2.39 -8.82
C ASP A 32 -1.54 3.74 -9.42
N VAL A 33 -2.11 4.86 -9.00
CA VAL A 33 -1.67 6.19 -9.47
C VAL A 33 -0.40 6.65 -8.75
N CYS A 34 -0.39 6.69 -7.42
CA CYS A 34 0.74 7.17 -6.62
C CYS A 34 1.71 6.07 -6.19
N GLY A 35 1.25 4.82 -6.12
CA GLY A 35 2.06 3.69 -5.68
C GLY A 35 3.37 3.51 -6.43
N PRO A 36 3.39 3.49 -7.77
CA PRO A 36 4.62 3.32 -8.54
C PRO A 36 5.68 4.37 -8.25
N GLY A 37 5.29 5.63 -8.13
CA GLY A 37 6.21 6.72 -7.77
C GLY A 37 6.79 6.55 -6.37
N THR A 38 5.95 6.22 -5.41
CA THR A 38 6.36 5.93 -4.02
C THR A 38 7.32 4.75 -3.94
N ILE A 39 7.03 3.66 -4.64
CA ILE A 39 7.90 2.47 -4.73
C ILE A 39 9.25 2.82 -5.35
N GLY A 40 9.25 3.64 -6.42
CA GLY A 40 10.47 4.11 -7.06
C GLY A 40 11.37 4.88 -6.09
N ILE A 41 10.80 5.80 -5.32
CA ILE A 41 11.53 6.56 -4.28
C ILE A 41 12.02 5.62 -3.19
N PHE A 42 11.19 4.71 -2.71
CA PHE A 42 11.55 3.73 -1.69
C PHE A 42 12.78 2.91 -2.11
N LYS A 43 12.76 2.35 -3.32
CA LYS A 43 13.88 1.55 -3.84
C LYS A 43 15.14 2.38 -4.07
N LYS A 44 14.99 3.64 -4.50
CA LYS A 44 16.11 4.57 -4.69
C LYS A 44 16.80 4.93 -3.38
N GLU A 45 16.02 5.25 -2.35
CA GLU A 45 16.56 5.75 -1.07
C GLU A 45 17.05 4.63 -0.15
N PHE A 46 16.38 3.47 -0.16
CA PHE A 46 16.67 2.35 0.74
C PHE A 46 17.30 1.13 0.06
N GLY A 47 17.40 1.13 -1.26
CA GLY A 47 17.94 0.03 -2.05
C GLY A 47 16.89 -1.01 -2.47
N SER A 48 17.22 -1.80 -3.50
CA SER A 48 16.30 -2.78 -4.09
C SER A 48 16.01 -3.97 -3.16
N GLN A 49 16.84 -4.20 -2.15
CA GLN A 49 16.67 -5.27 -1.16
C GLN A 49 15.97 -4.82 0.12
N ALA A 50 15.61 -3.56 0.21
CA ALA A 50 14.94 -3.01 1.38
C ALA A 50 13.58 -3.66 1.60
N LYS A 51 13.23 -3.84 2.87
CA LYS A 51 11.94 -4.36 3.29
C LYS A 51 11.08 -3.24 3.85
N VAL A 52 9.77 -3.36 3.64
CA VAL A 52 8.82 -2.46 4.28
C VAL A 52 8.81 -2.67 5.80
N TRP A 53 8.44 -1.63 6.51
CA TRP A 53 8.40 -1.63 7.99
C TRP A 53 7.47 -2.71 8.56
N ASP A 54 6.25 -2.84 8.05
CA ASP A 54 5.28 -3.85 8.49
C ASP A 54 4.32 -4.17 7.33
N ARG A 55 4.50 -5.34 6.73
CA ARG A 55 3.70 -5.81 5.60
C ARG A 55 2.21 -6.00 5.92
N GLU A 56 1.87 -6.19 7.20
CA GLU A 56 0.48 -6.36 7.65
C GLU A 56 -0.25 -5.03 7.88
N LYS A 57 0.47 -3.93 7.82
CA LYS A 57 -0.08 -2.57 7.94
C LYS A 57 -0.11 -1.81 6.61
N ILE A 58 0.24 -2.46 5.53
CA ILE A 58 0.22 -1.88 4.18
C ILE A 58 -0.92 -2.48 3.39
N VAL A 59 -1.73 -1.61 2.80
CA VAL A 59 -2.87 -1.96 1.94
C VAL A 59 -2.63 -1.39 0.56
N ILE A 60 -2.71 -2.22 -0.46
CA ILE A 60 -2.54 -1.82 -1.86
C ILE A 60 -3.81 -2.16 -2.62
N ILE A 61 -4.40 -1.16 -3.27
CA ILE A 61 -5.66 -1.29 -4.01
C ILE A 61 -5.52 -0.66 -5.39
N PRO A 62 -5.36 -1.44 -6.47
CA PRO A 62 -5.46 -0.92 -7.82
C PRO A 62 -6.92 -0.67 -8.16
N ASP A 63 -7.32 0.59 -8.26
CA ASP A 63 -8.71 0.99 -8.46
C ASP A 63 -8.92 2.12 -9.48
N HIS A 64 -7.86 2.73 -9.99
CA HIS A 64 -7.93 3.83 -10.95
C HIS A 64 -7.73 3.37 -12.39
N TYR A 65 -6.71 2.58 -12.65
CA TYR A 65 -6.31 2.11 -13.99
C TYR A 65 -6.84 0.71 -14.30
N ILE A 66 -8.07 0.46 -13.90
CA ILE A 66 -8.74 -0.80 -14.19
C ILE A 66 -9.47 -0.72 -15.53
N PHE A 67 -9.52 -1.83 -16.26
CA PHE A 67 -10.22 -1.95 -17.56
C PHE A 67 -9.78 -0.92 -18.61
N THR A 68 -8.51 -0.59 -18.65
CA THR A 68 -7.93 0.32 -19.64
C THR A 68 -7.04 -0.42 -20.62
N SER A 69 -7.00 0.07 -21.88
CA SER A 69 -6.05 -0.37 -22.89
C SER A 69 -4.75 0.45 -22.89
N ASP A 70 -4.61 1.43 -21.99
CA ASP A 70 -3.42 2.26 -21.87
C ASP A 70 -2.26 1.44 -21.27
N GLU A 71 -1.18 1.28 -22.04
CA GLU A 71 -0.01 0.51 -21.62
C GLU A 71 0.72 1.11 -20.42
N ARG A 72 0.70 2.44 -20.27
CA ARG A 72 1.34 3.11 -19.13
C ARG A 72 0.56 2.84 -17.86
N ALA A 73 -0.75 2.90 -17.93
CA ALA A 73 -1.63 2.58 -16.83
C ALA A 73 -1.48 1.12 -16.39
N ASN A 74 -1.46 0.19 -17.36
CA ASN A 74 -1.24 -1.22 -17.08
C ASN A 74 0.14 -1.48 -16.46
N ARG A 75 1.19 -0.79 -16.91
CA ARG A 75 2.52 -0.86 -16.33
C ARG A 75 2.53 -0.41 -14.86
N ASN A 76 1.77 0.64 -14.51
CA ASN A 76 1.64 1.10 -13.13
C ASN A 76 1.02 0.04 -12.23
N VAL A 77 0.01 -0.64 -12.71
CA VAL A 77 -0.61 -1.76 -11.98
C VAL A 77 0.37 -2.92 -11.81
N ASP A 78 1.13 -3.25 -12.84
CA ASP A 78 2.15 -4.31 -12.75
C ASP A 78 3.26 -3.97 -11.74
N ILE A 79 3.68 -2.71 -11.66
CA ILE A 79 4.68 -2.28 -10.66
C ILE A 79 4.19 -2.53 -9.25
N ILE A 80 2.95 -2.18 -8.93
CA ILE A 80 2.41 -2.40 -7.59
C ILE A 80 2.15 -3.88 -7.30
N ARG A 81 1.79 -4.68 -8.30
CA ARG A 81 1.69 -6.15 -8.18
C ARG A 81 3.03 -6.77 -7.84
N ASP A 82 4.07 -6.42 -8.60
CA ASP A 82 5.42 -6.92 -8.37
C ASP A 82 5.93 -6.54 -6.97
N PHE A 83 5.70 -5.30 -6.56
CA PHE A 83 6.07 -4.84 -5.24
C PHE A 83 5.32 -5.56 -4.12
N ALA A 84 4.02 -5.74 -4.26
CA ALA A 84 3.21 -6.51 -3.31
C ALA A 84 3.73 -7.94 -3.16
N PHE A 85 4.11 -8.57 -4.27
CA PHE A 85 4.72 -9.90 -4.27
C PHE A 85 6.10 -9.92 -3.61
N GLU A 86 7.00 -9.00 -4.00
CA GLU A 86 8.37 -8.89 -3.44
C GLU A 86 8.36 -8.69 -1.92
N GLN A 87 7.45 -7.86 -1.43
CA GLN A 87 7.34 -7.51 -0.01
C GLN A 87 6.41 -8.45 0.77
N ASN A 88 5.76 -9.38 0.08
CA ASN A 88 4.77 -10.28 0.65
C ASN A 88 3.66 -9.52 1.40
N ILE A 89 3.11 -8.50 0.73
CA ILE A 89 2.01 -7.69 1.27
C ILE A 89 0.74 -8.53 1.36
N LYS A 90 0.16 -8.62 2.54
CA LYS A 90 -1.02 -9.42 2.83
C LYS A 90 -2.31 -8.80 2.27
N TYR A 91 -2.42 -7.48 2.35
CA TYR A 91 -3.63 -6.75 1.96
C TYR A 91 -3.43 -6.10 0.58
N PHE A 92 -3.41 -6.95 -0.43
CA PHE A 92 -3.39 -6.56 -1.83
C PHE A 92 -4.71 -7.00 -2.48
N TYR A 93 -5.50 -6.02 -2.93
CA TYR A 93 -6.85 -6.25 -3.46
C TYR A 93 -6.87 -5.98 -4.95
N ASP A 94 -6.41 -6.95 -5.73
CA ASP A 94 -6.41 -6.87 -7.19
C ASP A 94 -7.79 -7.27 -7.75
N ILE A 95 -8.10 -6.75 -8.93
CA ILE A 95 -9.33 -7.04 -9.68
C ILE A 95 -9.18 -8.20 -10.67
N THR A 96 -7.97 -8.73 -10.84
CA THR A 96 -7.72 -9.83 -11.78
C THR A 96 -8.33 -11.12 -11.28
N ASP A 97 -8.80 -11.93 -12.25
CA ASP A 97 -9.22 -13.30 -11.97
C ASP A 97 -8.06 -14.08 -11.30
N ARG A 98 -8.40 -14.86 -10.31
CA ARG A 98 -7.46 -15.68 -9.52
C ARG A 98 -6.52 -16.54 -10.35
N SER A 99 -6.90 -16.88 -11.59
CA SER A 99 -6.11 -17.71 -12.48
C SER A 99 -4.83 -17.02 -13.00
N ASP A 100 -4.82 -15.69 -13.04
CA ASP A 100 -3.72 -14.90 -13.61
C ASP A 100 -2.78 -14.30 -12.55
N PHE A 101 -3.19 -14.31 -11.29
CA PHE A 101 -2.35 -13.85 -10.21
C PHE A 101 -1.34 -14.93 -9.81
N ARG A 102 -0.06 -14.55 -9.75
CA ARG A 102 0.99 -15.39 -9.18
C ARG A 102 0.68 -15.60 -7.70
N ALA A 103 -0.18 -16.55 -7.41
CA ALA A 103 -0.62 -16.84 -6.06
C ALA A 103 0.60 -17.10 -5.18
N ASN A 104 0.81 -16.23 -4.21
CA ASN A 104 1.67 -16.57 -3.10
C ASN A 104 1.02 -17.77 -2.39
N PRO A 105 1.72 -18.91 -2.23
CA PRO A 105 1.17 -20.10 -1.56
C PRO A 105 0.64 -19.81 -0.16
N ASP A 106 1.12 -18.74 0.47
CA ASP A 106 0.71 -18.31 1.81
C ASP A 106 -0.52 -17.38 1.78
N ASP A 107 -0.97 -16.96 0.61
CA ASP A 107 -2.04 -15.96 0.44
C ASP A 107 -3.42 -16.61 0.31
N LYS A 108 -3.68 -17.62 1.11
CA LYS A 108 -4.99 -18.29 1.18
C LYS A 108 -6.10 -17.41 1.78
N GLY A 109 -5.80 -16.19 2.16
CA GLY A 109 -6.68 -15.35 2.96
C GLY A 109 -7.29 -14.13 2.27
N ALA A 110 -6.76 -13.67 1.13
CA ALA A 110 -7.26 -12.45 0.50
C ALA A 110 -8.54 -12.67 -0.32
N SER A 111 -8.73 -13.89 -0.82
CA SER A 111 -9.83 -14.23 -1.71
C SER A 111 -11.14 -14.58 -1.02
N ASP A 112 -11.08 -15.01 0.23
CA ASP A 112 -12.28 -15.47 0.95
C ASP A 112 -13.02 -14.34 1.69
N ARG A 113 -12.58 -13.09 1.50
CA ARG A 113 -13.15 -11.94 2.21
C ARG A 113 -14.19 -11.14 1.42
N PHE A 114 -14.45 -11.52 0.18
CA PHE A 114 -15.44 -10.84 -0.69
C PHE A 114 -16.62 -11.73 -1.08
N ASP A 115 -16.77 -12.93 -0.48
CA ASP A 115 -17.98 -13.75 -0.60
C ASP A 115 -18.95 -13.48 0.54
#